data_5740f74c183534515a129be7b7597864
#
_entry.id   5740f74c183534515a129be7b7597864
#
_cell.length_a   1.000
_cell.length_b   1.000
_cell.length_c   1.000
_cell.angle_alpha   90.00
_cell.angle_beta   90.00
_cell.angle_gamma   90.00
#
_symmetry.space_group_name_H-M   'P 1'
#
loop_
_entity.id
_entity.type
_entity.pdbx_description
1 polymer ?
#
loop_
_entity_poly.entity_id
_entity_poly.type
_entity_poly.pdbx_seq_one_letter_code
_entity_poly.pdbx_strand_id
1 'polypeptide(L)'
;MCIRDSLGTADTASGAFRGVIDGWFYALEQDVLADASVDASDAEGLLLRTNALMEARLGAISKTAPAFSAVLRTYRRALAAGDGMLADGLISWLAGQPNVAASIKRAAGIKGDLDHFGATNFLVGLLTILRDSGFSGLVMVLDEVETLQRMRTDTRERGLNALRQWIDEIDAGRYPGLYLVITGTPAFYDGPQGVQRLAPLAQRLHVDFGTDRRFDNPRAVQIRLAAFDHTSLLAVGRRVRDIYADGRPNEQRLRAVVDDSYLDALARAVAGGLGGKVGVAPRLFLKKLVSDVLDRVDLHEDFDPRKHYTLTLAETEMSATERAAASAASVDDIEL
;
A
#
# COMPACT_ATOMS: atom_id res chain seq x y z
N MET A 1 0.90 -3.40 11.50
CA MET A 1 1.71 -4.02 10.45
C MET A 1 1.10 -3.66 9.12
N CYS A 2 1.79 -2.93 8.28
CA CYS A 2 1.25 -2.52 6.97
C CYS A 2 1.36 -3.72 6.02
N ILE A 3 0.26 -4.16 5.44
CA ILE A 3 0.25 -5.30 4.49
C ILE A 3 1.16 -5.01 3.28
N ARG A 4 1.42 -3.74 2.96
CA ARG A 4 2.32 -3.34 1.88
C ARG A 4 3.76 -3.88 2.06
N ASP A 5 4.27 -3.96 3.29
CA ASP A 5 5.60 -4.53 3.55
C ASP A 5 5.63 -6.05 3.37
N SER A 6 4.45 -6.68 3.29
CA SER A 6 4.26 -8.11 3.14
C SER A 6 3.79 -8.52 1.73
N LEU A 7 3.22 -7.60 0.95
CA LEU A 7 2.69 -7.82 -0.40
C LEU A 7 3.66 -7.32 -1.51
N GLY A 8 4.95 -7.37 -1.28
CA GLY A 8 5.95 -7.17 -2.33
C GLY A 8 5.66 -8.07 -3.55
N THR A 9 6.38 -8.20 -4.55
CA THR A 9 6.18 -8.94 -5.81
C THR A 9 5.25 -10.18 -5.76
N ALA A 10 4.79 -10.73 -6.86
CA ALA A 10 3.84 -11.85 -6.93
C ALA A 10 4.18 -13.05 -6.02
N ASP A 11 5.47 -13.35 -5.83
CA ASP A 11 5.93 -14.43 -4.94
C ASP A 11 5.74 -14.11 -3.44
N THR A 12 5.80 -12.82 -3.08
CA THR A 12 5.57 -12.38 -1.69
C THR A 12 4.09 -12.22 -1.34
N ALA A 13 3.18 -12.04 -2.32
CA ALA A 13 1.74 -12.03 -2.08
C ALA A 13 1.25 -13.39 -1.56
N SER A 14 1.67 -14.50 -2.16
CA SER A 14 1.36 -15.85 -1.68
C SER A 14 1.89 -16.08 -0.25
N GLY A 15 3.08 -15.59 0.06
CA GLY A 15 3.68 -15.67 1.39
C GLY A 15 2.88 -14.91 2.46
N ALA A 16 2.38 -13.72 2.14
CA ALA A 16 1.57 -12.92 3.05
C ALA A 16 0.21 -13.58 3.34
N PHE A 17 -0.48 -14.09 2.31
CA PHE A 17 -1.73 -14.84 2.50
C PHE A 17 -1.52 -16.09 3.33
N ARG A 18 -0.45 -16.85 3.09
CA ARG A 18 -0.07 -18.00 3.89
C ARG A 18 0.10 -17.60 5.36
N GLY A 19 0.89 -16.56 5.63
CA GLY A 19 1.14 -16.09 6.99
C GLY A 19 -0.14 -15.70 7.74
N VAL A 20 -1.11 -15.06 7.06
CA VAL A 20 -2.41 -14.72 7.65
C VAL A 20 -3.23 -15.97 7.95
N ILE A 21 -3.30 -16.94 7.03
CA ILE A 21 -4.11 -18.14 7.19
C ILE A 21 -3.50 -19.08 8.24
N ASP A 22 -2.21 -19.30 8.19
CA ASP A 22 -1.50 -20.14 9.16
C ASP A 22 -1.56 -19.50 10.56
N GLY A 23 -1.44 -18.16 10.64
CA GLY A 23 -1.65 -17.40 11.86
C GLY A 23 -3.06 -17.55 12.43
N TRP A 24 -4.07 -17.59 11.57
CA TRP A 24 -5.45 -17.85 12.00
C TRP A 24 -5.64 -19.28 12.54
N PHE A 25 -5.09 -20.30 11.88
CA PHE A 25 -5.12 -21.66 12.41
C PHE A 25 -4.41 -21.77 13.74
N TYR A 26 -3.26 -21.11 13.91
CA TYR A 26 -2.57 -21.03 15.17
C TYR A 26 -3.42 -20.36 16.26
N ALA A 27 -4.11 -19.27 15.95
CA ALA A 27 -5.01 -18.59 16.88
C ALA A 27 -6.15 -19.52 17.34
N LEU A 28 -6.75 -20.30 16.41
CA LEU A 28 -7.76 -21.28 16.75
C LEU A 28 -7.23 -22.39 17.69
N GLU A 29 -5.99 -22.84 17.49
CA GLU A 29 -5.35 -23.81 18.38
C GLU A 29 -5.12 -23.22 19.77
N GLN A 30 -4.69 -21.95 19.85
CA GLN A 30 -4.53 -21.26 21.14
C GLN A 30 -5.87 -21.05 21.85
N ASP A 31 -6.94 -20.73 21.14
CA ASP A 31 -8.29 -20.61 21.71
C ASP A 31 -8.75 -21.95 22.34
N VAL A 32 -8.53 -23.06 21.63
CA VAL A 32 -8.87 -24.41 22.15
C VAL A 32 -8.05 -24.76 23.41
N LEU A 33 -6.76 -24.44 23.43
CA LEU A 33 -5.90 -24.67 24.59
C LEU A 33 -6.27 -23.77 25.77
N ALA A 34 -6.64 -22.50 25.50
CA ALA A 34 -7.07 -21.58 26.55
C ALA A 34 -8.39 -21.97 27.24
N ASP A 35 -9.28 -22.62 26.49
CA ASP A 35 -10.55 -23.15 27.03
C ASP A 35 -10.36 -24.41 27.93
N ALA A 36 -9.11 -24.86 28.09
CA ALA A 36 -8.70 -26.02 28.90
C ALA A 36 -9.51 -27.30 28.62
N SER A 37 -10.13 -27.40 27.47
CA SER A 37 -10.96 -28.55 27.07
C SER A 37 -10.13 -29.74 26.55
N VAL A 38 -8.84 -29.51 26.26
CA VAL A 38 -7.88 -30.51 25.74
C VAL A 38 -6.51 -30.27 26.38
N ASP A 39 -5.82 -31.32 26.74
CA ASP A 39 -4.42 -31.24 27.16
C ASP A 39 -3.51 -30.99 25.96
N ALA A 40 -2.49 -30.13 26.10
CA ALA A 40 -1.55 -29.82 25.05
C ALA A 40 -0.75 -31.04 24.54
N SER A 41 -0.68 -32.12 25.32
CA SER A 41 -0.05 -33.40 24.95
C SER A 41 -0.98 -34.30 24.11
N ASP A 42 -2.29 -34.04 24.07
CA ASP A 42 -3.26 -34.77 23.25
C ASP A 42 -3.37 -34.13 21.86
N ALA A 43 -2.45 -34.46 20.97
CA ALA A 43 -2.39 -33.91 19.60
C ALA A 43 -3.63 -34.24 18.76
N GLU A 44 -4.25 -35.45 18.97
CA GLU A 44 -5.45 -35.86 18.25
C GLU A 44 -6.68 -35.09 18.72
N GLY A 45 -6.87 -34.97 20.02
CA GLY A 45 -7.94 -34.18 20.63
C GLY A 45 -7.83 -32.70 20.27
N LEU A 46 -6.63 -32.14 20.29
CA LEU A 46 -6.38 -30.76 19.86
C LEU A 46 -6.76 -30.54 18.39
N LEU A 47 -6.33 -31.43 17.48
CA LEU A 47 -6.68 -31.36 16.07
C LEU A 47 -8.20 -31.43 15.84
N LEU A 48 -8.88 -32.36 16.52
CA LEU A 48 -10.32 -32.52 16.41
C LEU A 48 -11.08 -31.27 16.88
N ARG A 49 -10.71 -30.71 18.03
CA ARG A 49 -11.34 -29.51 18.58
C ARG A 49 -11.05 -28.26 17.75
N THR A 50 -9.82 -28.10 17.30
CA THR A 50 -9.46 -26.98 16.40
C THR A 50 -10.25 -27.04 15.09
N ASN A 51 -10.42 -28.24 14.51
CA ASN A 51 -11.23 -28.39 13.30
C ASN A 51 -12.71 -28.07 13.57
N ALA A 52 -13.25 -28.47 14.71
CA ALA A 52 -14.63 -28.14 15.09
C ALA A 52 -14.82 -26.63 15.29
N LEU A 53 -13.88 -25.96 15.94
CA LEU A 53 -13.88 -24.51 16.11
C LEU A 53 -13.77 -23.80 14.77
N MET A 54 -12.85 -24.25 13.89
CA MET A 54 -12.72 -23.74 12.52
C MET A 54 -14.06 -23.82 11.77
N GLU A 55 -14.74 -24.95 11.81
CA GLU A 55 -16.03 -25.11 11.13
C GLU A 55 -17.11 -24.18 11.69
N ALA A 56 -17.13 -23.98 13.00
CA ALA A 56 -18.03 -23.01 13.64
C ALA A 56 -17.76 -21.58 13.15
N ARG A 57 -16.48 -21.15 13.11
CA ARG A 57 -16.06 -19.83 12.60
C ARG A 57 -16.33 -19.67 11.10
N LEU A 58 -16.07 -20.69 10.31
CA LEU A 58 -16.37 -20.69 8.86
C LEU A 58 -17.87 -20.73 8.55
N GLY A 59 -18.73 -21.10 9.46
CA GLY A 59 -20.16 -21.20 9.24
C GLY A 59 -20.81 -19.90 8.76
N ALA A 60 -20.38 -18.75 9.31
CA ALA A 60 -20.83 -17.44 8.88
C ALA A 60 -20.25 -17.07 7.49
N ILE A 61 -18.96 -17.33 7.28
CA ILE A 61 -18.24 -17.01 6.04
C ILE A 61 -18.78 -17.88 4.88
N SER A 62 -19.12 -19.14 5.13
CA SER A 62 -19.61 -20.07 4.11
C SER A 62 -20.90 -19.62 3.42
N LYS A 63 -21.70 -18.76 4.08
CA LYS A 63 -22.92 -18.20 3.48
C LYS A 63 -22.63 -17.11 2.45
N THR A 64 -21.59 -16.30 2.69
CA THR A 64 -21.22 -15.17 1.85
C THR A 64 -20.09 -15.49 0.87
N ALA A 65 -19.14 -16.31 1.30
CA ALA A 65 -17.94 -16.67 0.53
C ALA A 65 -17.72 -18.21 0.54
N PRO A 66 -18.59 -19.02 -0.07
CA PRO A 66 -18.51 -20.49 -0.01
C PRO A 66 -17.21 -21.05 -0.59
N ALA A 67 -16.69 -20.48 -1.69
CA ALA A 67 -15.44 -20.90 -2.29
C ALA A 67 -14.24 -20.63 -1.37
N PHE A 68 -14.21 -19.47 -0.69
CA PHE A 68 -13.19 -19.14 0.28
C PHE A 68 -13.14 -20.17 1.43
N SER A 69 -14.28 -20.47 2.02
CA SER A 69 -14.39 -21.47 3.09
C SER A 69 -14.00 -22.88 2.62
N ALA A 70 -14.38 -23.26 1.41
CA ALA A 70 -14.02 -24.56 0.83
C ALA A 70 -12.49 -24.68 0.64
N VAL A 71 -11.84 -23.62 0.20
CA VAL A 71 -10.39 -23.58 0.01
C VAL A 71 -9.69 -23.67 1.37
N LEU A 72 -10.11 -22.93 2.39
CA LEU A 72 -9.52 -23.00 3.74
C LEU A 72 -9.62 -24.41 4.35
N ARG A 73 -10.78 -25.06 4.22
CA ARG A 73 -10.95 -26.44 4.67
C ARG A 73 -10.01 -27.42 3.96
N THR A 74 -9.88 -27.25 2.66
CA THR A 74 -9.02 -28.13 1.85
C THR A 74 -7.56 -27.86 2.14
N TYR A 75 -7.18 -26.61 2.35
CA TYR A 75 -5.82 -26.21 2.74
C TYR A 75 -5.44 -26.82 4.10
N ARG A 76 -6.29 -26.74 5.12
CA ARG A 76 -6.05 -27.39 6.43
C ARG A 76 -5.87 -28.89 6.29
N ARG A 77 -6.69 -29.55 5.45
CA ARG A 77 -6.56 -31.01 5.17
C ARG A 77 -5.26 -31.34 4.45
N ALA A 78 -4.85 -30.51 3.48
CA ALA A 78 -3.60 -30.70 2.75
C ALA A 78 -2.39 -30.59 3.69
N LEU A 79 -2.39 -29.62 4.60
CA LEU A 79 -1.34 -29.49 5.62
C LEU A 79 -1.27 -30.73 6.53
N ALA A 80 -2.41 -31.22 7.01
CA ALA A 80 -2.46 -32.41 7.88
C ALA A 80 -2.01 -33.68 7.15
N ALA A 81 -2.20 -33.76 5.82
CA ALA A 81 -1.77 -34.87 4.98
C ALA A 81 -0.32 -34.73 4.48
N GLY A 82 0.36 -33.62 4.75
CA GLY A 82 1.69 -33.32 4.20
C GLY A 82 1.72 -33.03 2.70
N ASP A 83 0.55 -32.75 2.07
CA ASP A 83 0.45 -32.42 0.64
C ASP A 83 0.80 -30.94 0.40
N GLY A 84 2.09 -30.64 0.37
CA GLY A 84 2.59 -29.29 0.15
C GLY A 84 2.18 -28.73 -1.23
N MET A 85 2.12 -29.56 -2.27
CA MET A 85 1.77 -29.09 -3.62
C MET A 85 0.31 -28.62 -3.68
N LEU A 86 -0.60 -29.33 -3.05
CA LEU A 86 -2.00 -28.93 -2.96
C LEU A 86 -2.13 -27.66 -2.11
N ALA A 87 -1.45 -27.60 -0.97
CA ALA A 87 -1.46 -26.43 -0.09
C ALA A 87 -0.96 -25.17 -0.82
N ASP A 88 0.18 -25.24 -1.51
CA ASP A 88 0.76 -24.11 -2.27
C ASP A 88 -0.18 -23.64 -3.38
N GLY A 89 -0.79 -24.55 -4.10
CA GLY A 89 -1.73 -24.19 -5.15
C GLY A 89 -3.02 -23.56 -4.64
N LEU A 90 -3.50 -23.96 -3.47
CA LEU A 90 -4.68 -23.34 -2.82
C LEU A 90 -4.37 -21.93 -2.35
N ILE A 91 -3.19 -21.68 -1.75
CA ILE A 91 -2.74 -20.34 -1.40
C ILE A 91 -2.57 -19.47 -2.66
N SER A 92 -2.04 -20.02 -3.75
CA SER A 92 -1.93 -19.29 -5.02
C SER A 92 -3.29 -18.87 -5.55
N TRP A 93 -4.31 -19.73 -5.45
CA TRP A 93 -5.68 -19.39 -5.81
C TRP A 93 -6.25 -18.27 -4.92
N LEU A 94 -6.04 -18.34 -3.60
CA LEU A 94 -6.43 -17.29 -2.65
C LEU A 94 -5.72 -15.96 -2.92
N ALA A 95 -4.48 -15.99 -3.38
CA ALA A 95 -3.73 -14.82 -3.79
C ALA A 95 -4.15 -14.26 -5.17
N GLY A 96 -5.18 -14.86 -5.80
CA GLY A 96 -5.69 -14.42 -7.11
C GLY A 96 -4.75 -14.71 -8.28
N GLN A 97 -3.80 -15.65 -8.12
CA GLN A 97 -2.91 -16.00 -9.22
C GLN A 97 -3.69 -16.66 -10.36
N PRO A 98 -3.48 -16.22 -11.61
CA PRO A 98 -4.11 -16.83 -12.76
C PRO A 98 -3.56 -18.23 -13.03
N ASN A 99 -4.35 -19.05 -13.70
CA ASN A 99 -3.92 -20.37 -14.20
C ASN A 99 -3.58 -21.40 -13.10
N VAL A 100 -4.17 -21.32 -11.92
CA VAL A 100 -4.08 -22.39 -10.92
C VAL A 100 -4.62 -23.70 -11.52
N ALA A 101 -3.89 -24.80 -11.33
CA ALA A 101 -4.19 -26.09 -11.93
C ALA A 101 -5.62 -26.58 -11.62
N ALA A 102 -6.30 -27.12 -12.63
CA ALA A 102 -7.67 -27.62 -12.49
C ALA A 102 -7.82 -28.74 -11.43
N SER A 103 -6.77 -29.54 -11.21
CA SER A 103 -6.72 -30.57 -10.16
C SER A 103 -6.84 -29.96 -8.76
N ILE A 104 -6.14 -28.84 -8.49
CA ILE A 104 -6.17 -28.11 -7.21
C ILE A 104 -7.58 -27.52 -6.98
N LYS A 105 -8.12 -26.83 -7.99
CA LYS A 105 -9.49 -26.28 -7.92
C LYS A 105 -10.52 -27.37 -7.66
N ARG A 106 -10.38 -28.51 -8.32
CA ARG A 106 -11.28 -29.68 -8.14
C ARG A 106 -11.17 -30.28 -6.74
N ALA A 107 -9.97 -30.38 -6.17
CA ALA A 107 -9.76 -30.88 -4.81
C ALA A 107 -10.50 -30.04 -3.75
N ALA A 108 -10.62 -28.73 -3.98
CA ALA A 108 -11.39 -27.82 -3.13
C ALA A 108 -12.89 -27.71 -3.53
N GLY A 109 -13.32 -28.39 -4.59
CA GLY A 109 -14.70 -28.29 -5.08
C GLY A 109 -15.06 -26.93 -5.71
N ILE A 110 -14.06 -26.15 -6.13
CA ILE A 110 -14.24 -24.82 -6.70
C ILE A 110 -14.11 -24.86 -8.23
N LYS A 111 -14.76 -23.91 -8.91
CA LYS A 111 -14.72 -23.74 -10.36
C LYS A 111 -14.26 -22.34 -10.71
N GLY A 112 -13.40 -22.24 -11.74
CA GLY A 112 -12.92 -20.96 -12.24
C GLY A 112 -11.87 -20.31 -11.34
N ASP A 113 -11.54 -19.08 -11.69
CA ASP A 113 -10.70 -18.18 -10.93
C ASP A 113 -11.58 -17.20 -10.14
N LEU A 114 -10.98 -16.40 -9.25
CA LEU A 114 -11.72 -15.37 -8.53
C LEU A 114 -12.22 -14.31 -9.52
N ASP A 115 -13.53 -14.29 -9.75
CA ASP A 115 -14.19 -13.23 -10.50
C ASP A 115 -14.46 -12.00 -9.61
N HIS A 116 -15.02 -10.95 -10.20
CA HIS A 116 -15.31 -9.71 -9.48
C HIS A 116 -16.23 -9.91 -8.25
N PHE A 117 -17.27 -10.72 -8.38
CA PHE A 117 -18.18 -11.03 -7.27
C PHE A 117 -17.52 -11.92 -6.22
N GLY A 118 -16.73 -12.88 -6.67
CA GLY A 118 -15.91 -13.71 -5.78
C GLY A 118 -14.91 -12.90 -4.98
N ALA A 119 -14.28 -11.90 -5.59
CA ALA A 119 -13.29 -11.04 -4.93
C ALA A 119 -13.90 -10.19 -3.80
N THR A 120 -15.11 -9.66 -3.96
CA THR A 120 -15.79 -8.90 -2.90
C THR A 120 -16.18 -9.78 -1.72
N ASN A 121 -16.74 -10.95 -2.00
CA ASN A 121 -17.07 -11.93 -0.96
C ASN A 121 -15.84 -12.51 -0.29
N PHE A 122 -14.75 -12.72 -1.05
CA PHE A 122 -13.46 -13.10 -0.52
C PHE A 122 -12.93 -12.08 0.49
N LEU A 123 -13.03 -10.78 0.19
CA LEU A 123 -12.60 -9.73 1.11
C LEU A 123 -13.36 -9.76 2.43
N VAL A 124 -14.67 -10.02 2.40
CA VAL A 124 -15.47 -10.21 3.64
C VAL A 124 -14.94 -11.40 4.45
N GLY A 125 -14.64 -12.52 3.79
CA GLY A 125 -14.05 -13.69 4.43
C GLY A 125 -12.68 -13.40 5.04
N LEU A 126 -11.81 -12.71 4.30
CA LEU A 126 -10.49 -12.31 4.77
C LEU A 126 -10.56 -11.37 5.99
N LEU A 127 -11.43 -10.36 5.96
CA LEU A 127 -11.64 -9.46 7.09
C LEU A 127 -12.13 -10.21 8.33
N THR A 128 -12.96 -11.23 8.14
CA THR A 128 -13.47 -12.04 9.25
C THR A 128 -12.34 -12.82 9.90
N ILE A 129 -11.50 -13.51 9.12
CA ILE A 129 -10.38 -14.29 9.70
C ILE A 129 -9.29 -13.38 10.31
N LEU A 130 -9.02 -12.22 9.72
CA LEU A 130 -8.09 -11.25 10.30
C LEU A 130 -8.56 -10.80 11.69
N ARG A 131 -9.82 -10.46 11.84
CA ARG A 131 -10.38 -10.03 13.13
C ARG A 131 -10.42 -11.17 14.13
N ASP A 132 -10.75 -12.36 13.70
CA ASP A 132 -10.75 -13.58 14.53
C ASP A 132 -9.31 -13.93 15.00
N SER A 133 -8.30 -13.55 14.23
CA SER A 133 -6.87 -13.67 14.59
C SER A 133 -6.35 -12.53 15.48
N GLY A 134 -7.23 -11.65 15.98
CA GLY A 134 -6.86 -10.54 16.88
C GLY A 134 -6.39 -9.26 16.17
N PHE A 135 -6.43 -9.18 14.83
CA PHE A 135 -6.18 -7.93 14.14
C PHE A 135 -7.39 -6.99 14.23
N SER A 136 -7.14 -5.68 14.35
CA SER A 136 -8.22 -4.67 14.38
C SER A 136 -8.94 -4.53 13.04
N GLY A 137 -8.30 -4.92 11.93
CA GLY A 137 -8.84 -4.83 10.58
C GLY A 137 -7.76 -4.75 9.51
N LEU A 138 -8.13 -4.23 8.36
CA LEU A 138 -7.30 -4.09 7.15
C LEU A 138 -7.30 -2.64 6.68
N VAL A 139 -6.12 -2.08 6.44
CA VAL A 139 -5.98 -0.82 5.69
C VAL A 139 -5.68 -1.17 4.24
N MET A 140 -6.57 -0.76 3.34
CA MET A 140 -6.37 -0.88 1.89
C MET A 140 -6.02 0.50 1.32
N VAL A 141 -4.90 0.58 0.60
CA VAL A 141 -4.47 1.82 -0.05
C VAL A 141 -4.59 1.67 -1.56
N LEU A 142 -5.41 2.53 -2.18
CA LEU A 142 -5.48 2.71 -3.62
C LEU A 142 -4.65 3.94 -3.98
N ASP A 143 -3.44 3.69 -4.45
CA ASP A 143 -2.47 4.73 -4.77
C ASP A 143 -2.56 5.13 -6.25
N GLU A 144 -2.27 6.40 -6.54
CA GLU A 144 -2.23 6.95 -7.91
C GLU A 144 -3.54 6.75 -8.70
N VAL A 145 -4.69 7.02 -8.07
CA VAL A 145 -6.00 6.85 -8.74
C VAL A 145 -6.20 7.79 -9.95
N GLU A 146 -5.41 8.85 -10.07
CA GLU A 146 -5.37 9.71 -11.26
C GLU A 146 -4.98 8.98 -12.55
N THR A 147 -4.42 7.78 -12.47
CA THR A 147 -4.17 6.93 -13.64
C THR A 147 -5.46 6.62 -14.41
N LEU A 148 -6.63 6.65 -13.74
CA LEU A 148 -7.94 6.55 -14.36
C LEU A 148 -8.18 7.65 -15.41
N GLN A 149 -7.61 8.84 -15.22
CA GLN A 149 -7.77 9.96 -16.16
C GLN A 149 -7.15 9.69 -17.53
N ARG A 150 -6.11 8.83 -17.58
CA ARG A 150 -5.40 8.42 -18.81
C ARG A 150 -6.10 7.28 -19.56
N MET A 151 -7.11 6.64 -18.93
CA MET A 151 -7.85 5.55 -19.56
C MET A 151 -8.92 6.06 -20.52
N ARG A 152 -9.38 5.19 -21.44
CA ARG A 152 -10.53 5.48 -22.30
C ARG A 152 -11.76 5.78 -21.46
N THR A 153 -12.65 6.60 -21.99
CA THR A 153 -13.82 7.12 -21.30
C THR A 153 -14.67 6.04 -20.63
N ASP A 154 -14.96 4.95 -21.33
CA ASP A 154 -15.76 3.84 -20.82
C ASP A 154 -15.09 3.13 -19.62
N THR A 155 -13.79 2.92 -19.68
CA THR A 155 -13.00 2.31 -18.60
C THR A 155 -12.89 3.25 -17.40
N ARG A 156 -12.67 4.54 -17.65
CA ARG A 156 -12.63 5.57 -16.61
C ARG A 156 -13.96 5.67 -15.87
N GLU A 157 -15.08 5.72 -16.58
CA GLU A 157 -16.42 5.78 -15.99
C GLU A 157 -16.72 4.54 -15.12
N ARG A 158 -16.32 3.35 -15.58
CA ARG A 158 -16.42 2.12 -14.76
C ARG A 158 -15.56 2.21 -13.50
N GLY A 159 -14.33 2.74 -13.61
CA GLY A 159 -13.44 2.93 -12.46
C GLY A 159 -14.02 3.90 -11.43
N LEU A 160 -14.53 5.07 -11.87
CA LEU A 160 -15.17 6.04 -10.99
C LEU A 160 -16.43 5.47 -10.31
N ASN A 161 -17.25 4.71 -11.05
CA ASN A 161 -18.41 4.03 -10.47
C ASN A 161 -17.99 2.95 -9.46
N ALA A 162 -16.92 2.21 -9.72
CA ALA A 162 -16.37 1.24 -8.77
C ALA A 162 -15.91 1.92 -7.48
N LEU A 163 -15.19 3.05 -7.55
CA LEU A 163 -14.81 3.84 -6.38
C LEU A 163 -16.04 4.30 -5.58
N ARG A 164 -17.07 4.83 -6.26
CA ARG A 164 -18.33 5.22 -5.62
C ARG A 164 -18.97 4.03 -4.91
N GLN A 165 -19.05 2.88 -5.57
CA GLN A 165 -19.64 1.67 -4.99
C GLN A 165 -18.87 1.21 -3.76
N TRP A 166 -17.53 1.22 -3.79
CA TRP A 166 -16.71 0.88 -2.63
C TRP A 166 -17.00 1.78 -1.43
N ILE A 167 -17.08 3.10 -1.65
CA ILE A 167 -17.40 4.07 -0.60
C ILE A 167 -18.78 3.78 -0.01
N ASP A 168 -19.79 3.57 -0.87
CA ASP A 168 -21.17 3.29 -0.45
C ASP A 168 -21.27 1.98 0.37
N GLU A 169 -20.55 0.94 -0.04
CA GLU A 169 -20.57 -0.36 0.64
C GLU A 169 -19.83 -0.35 1.97
N ILE A 170 -18.72 0.43 2.06
CA ILE A 170 -17.99 0.63 3.32
C ILE A 170 -18.86 1.42 4.31
N ASP A 171 -19.48 2.50 3.85
CA ASP A 171 -20.39 3.33 4.67
C ASP A 171 -21.60 2.53 5.16
N ALA A 172 -22.13 1.66 4.32
CA ALA A 172 -23.20 0.72 4.70
C ALA A 172 -22.75 -0.40 5.66
N GLY A 173 -21.48 -0.43 6.08
CA GLY A 173 -20.95 -1.43 7.01
C GLY A 173 -20.76 -2.82 6.42
N ARG A 174 -20.72 -2.96 5.08
CA ARG A 174 -20.56 -4.26 4.42
C ARG A 174 -19.18 -4.89 4.64
N TYR A 175 -18.17 -4.08 4.95
CA TYR A 175 -16.80 -4.51 5.19
C TYR A 175 -16.31 -4.11 6.58
N PRO A 176 -16.78 -4.78 7.65
CA PRO A 176 -16.39 -4.44 9.02
C PRO A 176 -14.88 -4.60 9.23
N GLY A 177 -14.22 -3.53 9.69
CA GLY A 177 -12.77 -3.52 9.89
C GLY A 177 -11.96 -3.17 8.65
N LEU A 178 -12.58 -2.80 7.52
CA LEU A 178 -11.87 -2.23 6.37
C LEU A 178 -11.75 -0.70 6.52
N TYR A 179 -10.52 -0.21 6.36
CA TYR A 179 -10.23 1.21 6.21
C TYR A 179 -9.63 1.46 4.83
N LEU A 180 -10.31 2.25 4.00
CA LEU A 180 -9.88 2.55 2.64
C LEU A 180 -9.20 3.91 2.59
N VAL A 181 -7.97 3.94 2.09
CA VAL A 181 -7.22 5.16 1.80
C VAL A 181 -7.06 5.27 0.29
N ILE A 182 -7.39 6.42 -0.26
CA ILE A 182 -7.25 6.70 -1.69
C ILE A 182 -6.31 7.89 -1.84
N THR A 183 -5.22 7.74 -2.59
CA THR A 183 -4.32 8.84 -2.91
C THR A 183 -4.48 9.25 -4.37
N GLY A 184 -4.32 10.52 -4.65
CA GLY A 184 -4.43 11.07 -5.98
C GLY A 184 -4.04 12.53 -6.04
N THR A 185 -3.92 13.06 -7.25
CA THR A 185 -3.56 14.45 -7.49
C THR A 185 -4.78 15.38 -7.34
N PRO A 186 -4.59 16.69 -7.09
CA PRO A 186 -5.70 17.66 -7.12
C PRO A 186 -6.49 17.61 -8.42
N ALA A 187 -5.84 17.42 -9.55
CA ALA A 187 -6.51 17.28 -10.85
C ALA A 187 -7.49 16.10 -10.91
N PHE A 188 -7.25 15.02 -10.15
CA PHE A 188 -8.19 13.92 -10.06
C PHE A 188 -9.43 14.28 -9.22
N TYR A 189 -9.27 15.01 -8.12
CA TYR A 189 -10.38 15.36 -7.24
C TYR A 189 -11.21 16.54 -7.78
N ASP A 190 -10.56 17.57 -8.31
CA ASP A 190 -11.18 18.83 -8.70
C ASP A 190 -11.30 19.02 -10.21
N GLY A 191 -10.54 18.27 -10.99
CA GLY A 191 -10.50 18.40 -12.43
C GLY A 191 -11.67 17.70 -13.16
N PRO A 192 -11.96 18.14 -14.40
CA PRO A 192 -13.15 17.68 -15.16
C PRO A 192 -13.02 16.22 -15.65
N GLN A 193 -11.85 15.62 -15.60
CA GLN A 193 -11.60 14.23 -16.02
C GLN A 193 -11.53 13.23 -14.86
N GLY A 194 -11.65 13.71 -13.63
CA GLY A 194 -11.59 12.91 -12.41
C GLY A 194 -12.96 12.75 -11.75
N VAL A 195 -12.97 12.96 -10.44
CA VAL A 195 -14.14 12.80 -9.55
C VAL A 195 -15.32 13.64 -10.02
N GLN A 196 -15.09 14.87 -10.49
CA GLN A 196 -16.14 15.81 -10.94
C GLN A 196 -16.95 15.27 -12.12
N ARG A 197 -16.45 14.28 -12.85
CA ARG A 197 -17.17 13.66 -13.96
C ARG A 197 -18.36 12.80 -13.49
N LEU A 198 -18.35 12.34 -12.25
CA LEU A 198 -19.42 11.53 -11.65
C LEU A 198 -20.01 12.26 -10.44
N ALA A 199 -21.06 13.04 -10.66
CA ALA A 199 -21.69 13.88 -9.64
C ALA A 199 -21.97 13.15 -8.30
N PRO A 200 -22.48 11.90 -8.25
CA PRO A 200 -22.66 11.20 -7.00
C PRO A 200 -21.35 10.92 -6.24
N LEU A 201 -20.23 10.70 -6.93
CA LEU A 201 -18.92 10.51 -6.32
C LEU A 201 -18.37 11.86 -5.82
N ALA A 202 -18.51 12.91 -6.62
CA ALA A 202 -18.11 14.26 -6.25
C ALA A 202 -18.80 14.73 -4.98
N GLN A 203 -20.11 14.48 -4.83
CA GLN A 203 -20.87 14.82 -3.61
C GLN A 203 -20.35 14.08 -2.37
N ARG A 204 -19.99 12.81 -2.48
CA ARG A 204 -19.47 12.01 -1.35
C ARG A 204 -18.09 12.45 -0.89
N LEU A 205 -17.30 12.90 -1.84
CA LEU A 205 -15.91 13.31 -1.57
C LEU A 205 -15.78 14.82 -1.37
N HIS A 206 -16.87 15.59 -1.48
CA HIS A 206 -16.80 17.03 -1.36
C HIS A 206 -16.34 17.47 0.03
N VAL A 207 -15.33 18.34 0.05
CA VAL A 207 -14.84 19.01 1.25
C VAL A 207 -14.58 20.48 0.91
N ASP A 208 -15.06 21.36 1.75
CA ASP A 208 -14.86 22.79 1.61
C ASP A 208 -13.51 23.17 2.24
N PHE A 209 -12.49 23.28 1.41
CA PHE A 209 -11.15 23.68 1.85
C PHE A 209 -11.06 25.20 1.94
N GLY A 210 -10.84 25.71 3.14
CA GLY A 210 -10.56 27.13 3.36
C GLY A 210 -9.21 27.56 2.76
N THR A 211 -8.97 28.88 2.76
CA THR A 211 -7.71 29.47 2.30
C THR A 211 -6.54 29.14 3.21
N ASP A 212 -6.77 29.03 4.52
CA ASP A 212 -5.75 28.71 5.51
C ASP A 212 -5.81 27.21 5.86
N ARG A 213 -4.82 26.46 5.35
CA ARG A 213 -4.70 25.01 5.53
C ARG A 213 -4.57 24.55 6.99
N ARG A 214 -4.17 25.44 7.91
CA ARG A 214 -4.05 25.11 9.34
C ARG A 214 -5.39 24.74 9.96
N PHE A 215 -6.49 25.18 9.33
CA PHE A 215 -7.85 24.93 9.80
C PHE A 215 -8.56 23.84 9.00
N ASP A 216 -7.85 23.11 8.11
CA ASP A 216 -8.41 21.95 7.42
C ASP A 216 -8.86 20.91 8.45
N ASN A 217 -10.02 20.31 8.23
CA ASN A 217 -10.53 19.27 9.12
C ASN A 217 -9.81 17.93 8.88
N PRO A 218 -8.95 17.45 9.80
CA PRO A 218 -8.23 16.18 9.63
C PRO A 218 -9.13 14.94 9.69
N ARG A 219 -10.41 15.10 9.98
CA ARG A 219 -11.42 14.02 9.99
C ARG A 219 -12.34 14.08 8.76
N ALA A 220 -12.07 14.97 7.81
CA ALA A 220 -12.82 15.05 6.58
C ALA A 220 -12.51 13.84 5.68
N VAL A 221 -13.42 13.58 4.72
CA VAL A 221 -13.27 12.50 3.73
C VAL A 221 -12.12 12.75 2.75
N GLN A 222 -11.69 14.01 2.58
CA GLN A 222 -10.48 14.38 1.87
C GLN A 222 -9.53 15.13 2.81
N ILE A 223 -8.26 14.79 2.70
CA ILE A 223 -7.16 15.48 3.38
C ILE A 223 -6.20 15.99 2.31
N ARG A 224 -6.04 17.29 2.19
CA ARG A 224 -5.04 17.85 1.28
C ARG A 224 -3.67 17.88 1.96
N LEU A 225 -2.69 17.29 1.29
CA LEU A 225 -1.31 17.38 1.74
C LEU A 225 -0.72 18.73 1.33
N ALA A 226 0.00 19.36 2.24
CA ALA A 226 0.74 20.58 1.91
C ALA A 226 1.87 20.24 0.93
N ALA A 227 2.07 21.10 -0.06
CA ALA A 227 3.26 21.04 -0.89
C ALA A 227 4.52 21.24 -0.02
N PHE A 228 5.63 20.64 -0.41
CA PHE A 228 6.90 20.86 0.26
C PHE A 228 7.34 22.32 0.09
N ASP A 229 7.59 23.00 1.19
CA ASP A 229 8.33 24.26 1.21
C ASP A 229 9.83 23.98 1.40
N HIS A 230 10.66 25.03 1.38
CA HIS A 230 12.10 24.89 1.57
C HIS A 230 12.44 24.27 2.94
N THR A 231 11.72 24.66 3.98
CA THR A 231 11.92 24.16 5.36
C THR A 231 11.64 22.67 5.46
N SER A 232 10.53 22.24 4.88
CA SER A 232 10.13 20.80 4.82
C SER A 232 11.11 19.98 3.99
N LEU A 233 11.60 20.54 2.87
CA LEU A 233 12.58 19.89 2.01
C LEU A 233 13.89 19.67 2.75
N LEU A 234 14.35 20.69 3.51
CA LEU A 234 15.53 20.61 4.36
C LEU A 234 15.37 19.57 5.48
N ALA A 235 14.22 19.58 6.15
CA ALA A 235 13.93 18.65 7.24
C ALA A 235 13.97 17.18 6.75
N VAL A 236 13.38 16.90 5.59
CA VAL A 236 13.44 15.58 4.95
C VAL A 236 14.89 15.24 4.56
N GLY A 237 15.65 16.17 3.97
CA GLY A 237 17.05 15.95 3.60
C GLY A 237 17.91 15.56 4.80
N ARG A 238 17.76 16.26 5.93
CA ARG A 238 18.42 15.93 7.21
C ARG A 238 18.07 14.52 7.66
N ARG A 239 16.77 14.21 7.66
CA ARG A 239 16.31 12.89 8.12
C ARG A 239 16.84 11.76 7.23
N VAL A 240 16.85 11.93 5.91
CA VAL A 240 17.39 10.96 4.97
C VAL A 240 18.89 10.79 5.15
N ARG A 241 19.67 11.89 5.26
CA ARG A 241 21.10 11.82 5.60
C ARG A 241 21.34 11.03 6.88
N ASP A 242 20.57 11.32 7.92
CA ASP A 242 20.75 10.69 9.23
C ASP A 242 20.42 9.19 9.19
N ILE A 243 19.35 8.79 8.52
CA ILE A 243 19.02 7.38 8.29
C ILE A 243 20.10 6.69 7.44
N TYR A 244 20.61 7.37 6.41
CA TYR A 244 21.64 6.82 5.53
C TYR A 244 22.96 6.59 6.29
N ALA A 245 23.35 7.54 7.16
CA ALA A 245 24.59 7.48 7.91
C ALA A 245 24.56 6.49 9.09
N ASP A 246 23.40 6.25 9.67
CA ASP A 246 23.20 5.47 10.88
C ASP A 246 23.79 4.06 10.77
N GLY A 247 24.69 3.70 11.71
CA GLY A 247 25.37 2.42 11.79
C GLY A 247 26.43 2.15 10.71
N ARG A 248 26.75 3.14 9.86
CA ARG A 248 27.84 3.00 8.88
C ARG A 248 29.22 3.28 9.47
N PRO A 249 30.29 2.63 8.99
CA PRO A 249 31.65 2.86 9.50
C PRO A 249 32.13 4.30 9.38
N ASN A 250 31.65 5.04 8.37
CA ASN A 250 32.01 6.41 8.06
C ASN A 250 30.90 7.43 8.40
N GLU A 251 30.01 7.09 9.32
CA GLU A 251 28.89 7.94 9.76
C GLU A 251 29.31 9.38 10.07
N GLN A 252 30.38 9.55 10.85
CA GLN A 252 30.89 10.87 11.24
C GLN A 252 31.29 11.70 10.02
N ARG A 253 31.93 11.09 9.04
CA ARG A 253 32.33 11.76 7.79
C ARG A 253 31.11 12.14 6.95
N LEU A 254 30.15 11.24 6.79
CA LEU A 254 28.90 11.51 6.07
C LEU A 254 28.18 12.74 6.65
N ARG A 255 28.04 12.83 7.95
CA ARG A 255 27.41 13.97 8.63
C ARG A 255 28.22 15.25 8.53
N ALA A 256 29.54 15.17 8.53
CA ALA A 256 30.42 16.33 8.47
C ALA A 256 30.52 16.92 7.06
N VAL A 257 30.60 16.06 6.04
CA VAL A 257 30.75 16.50 4.64
C VAL A 257 29.41 16.94 4.04
N VAL A 258 28.32 16.21 4.37
CA VAL A 258 26.97 16.55 3.96
C VAL A 258 26.23 17.22 5.12
N ASP A 259 26.79 18.33 5.60
CA ASP A 259 26.21 19.11 6.68
C ASP A 259 24.93 19.88 6.26
N ASP A 260 24.31 20.55 7.21
CA ASP A 260 23.06 21.29 6.97
C ASP A 260 23.23 22.43 5.95
N SER A 261 24.43 23.04 5.87
CA SER A 261 24.71 24.10 4.90
C SER A 261 24.79 23.54 3.48
N TYR A 262 25.33 22.33 3.31
CA TYR A 262 25.34 21.64 2.04
C TYR A 262 23.93 21.22 1.61
N LEU A 263 23.13 20.68 2.54
CA LEU A 263 21.74 20.33 2.25
C LEU A 263 20.92 21.54 1.80
N ASP A 264 21.12 22.70 2.45
CA ASP A 264 20.46 23.95 2.06
C ASP A 264 20.87 24.39 0.66
N ALA A 265 22.17 24.35 0.35
CA ALA A 265 22.68 24.71 -0.97
C ALA A 265 22.15 23.77 -2.06
N LEU A 266 22.13 22.45 -1.80
CA LEU A 266 21.59 21.47 -2.75
C LEU A 266 20.10 21.66 -2.96
N ALA A 267 19.32 21.89 -1.91
CA ALA A 267 17.89 22.12 -1.99
C ALA A 267 17.57 23.38 -2.83
N ARG A 268 18.29 24.48 -2.62
CA ARG A 268 18.16 25.71 -3.41
C ARG A 268 18.55 25.49 -4.88
N ALA A 269 19.61 24.75 -5.13
CA ALA A 269 20.07 24.47 -6.48
C ALA A 269 19.04 23.63 -7.26
N VAL A 270 18.46 22.59 -6.63
CA VAL A 270 17.40 21.79 -7.24
C VAL A 270 16.14 22.61 -7.48
N ALA A 271 15.69 23.39 -6.49
CA ALA A 271 14.53 24.27 -6.63
C ALA A 271 14.76 25.35 -7.70
N GLY A 272 15.95 25.95 -7.75
CA GLY A 272 16.33 26.93 -8.77
C GLY A 272 16.33 26.34 -10.17
N GLY A 273 16.81 25.11 -10.37
CA GLY A 273 16.77 24.39 -11.62
C GLY A 273 15.34 24.03 -12.09
N LEU A 274 14.36 24.09 -11.19
CA LEU A 274 12.94 23.93 -11.46
C LEU A 274 12.17 25.28 -11.43
N GLY A 275 12.81 26.39 -11.74
CA GLY A 275 12.19 27.72 -11.76
C GLY A 275 11.79 28.25 -10.39
N GLY A 276 12.43 27.80 -9.30
CA GLY A 276 12.13 28.23 -7.94
C GLY A 276 10.92 27.54 -7.28
N LYS A 277 10.34 26.53 -7.93
CA LYS A 277 9.11 25.85 -7.50
C LYS A 277 9.42 24.66 -6.59
N VAL A 278 9.59 24.93 -5.30
CA VAL A 278 10.00 23.94 -4.29
C VAL A 278 9.00 22.79 -4.16
N GLY A 279 7.71 23.05 -4.34
CA GLY A 279 6.65 22.05 -4.18
C GLY A 279 6.75 20.81 -5.10
N VAL A 280 7.52 20.88 -6.16
CA VAL A 280 7.73 19.77 -7.13
C VAL A 280 9.11 19.11 -7.02
N ALA A 281 9.93 19.53 -6.06
CA ALA A 281 11.33 19.13 -5.97
C ALA A 281 11.68 17.94 -5.04
N PRO A 282 10.82 17.42 -4.13
CA PRO A 282 11.28 16.49 -3.09
C PRO A 282 11.86 15.19 -3.66
N ARG A 283 11.24 14.60 -4.67
CA ARG A 283 11.71 13.35 -5.29
C ARG A 283 13.09 13.55 -5.95
N LEU A 284 13.23 14.60 -6.73
CA LEU A 284 14.47 14.89 -7.44
C LEU A 284 15.59 15.27 -6.48
N PHE A 285 15.29 16.09 -5.46
CA PHE A 285 16.23 16.45 -4.42
C PHE A 285 16.74 15.23 -3.68
N LEU A 286 15.85 14.33 -3.23
CA LEU A 286 16.24 13.12 -2.51
C LEU A 286 17.03 12.15 -3.39
N LYS A 287 16.68 12.00 -4.67
CA LYS A 287 17.46 11.21 -5.60
C LYS A 287 18.88 11.75 -5.73
N LYS A 288 19.03 13.07 -5.93
CA LYS A 288 20.35 13.70 -6.03
C LYS A 288 21.14 13.60 -4.71
N LEU A 289 20.47 13.80 -3.58
CA LEU A 289 21.10 13.67 -2.27
C LEU A 289 21.63 12.26 -2.03
N VAL A 290 20.85 11.22 -2.29
CA VAL A 290 21.26 9.84 -2.02
C VAL A 290 22.27 9.37 -3.06
N SER A 291 21.86 9.29 -4.33
CA SER A 291 22.67 8.63 -5.36
C SER A 291 23.89 9.43 -5.81
N ASP A 292 23.77 10.76 -5.88
CA ASP A 292 24.86 11.58 -6.41
C ASP A 292 25.79 12.12 -5.33
N VAL A 293 25.31 12.20 -4.08
CA VAL A 293 26.08 12.79 -2.97
C VAL A 293 26.42 11.74 -1.91
N LEU A 294 25.43 11.20 -1.18
CA LEU A 294 25.69 10.31 -0.05
C LEU A 294 26.41 9.02 -0.48
N ASP A 295 25.97 8.36 -1.54
CA ASP A 295 26.63 7.15 -2.05
C ASP A 295 28.08 7.41 -2.44
N ARG A 296 28.39 8.56 -3.06
CA ARG A 296 29.76 8.90 -3.45
C ARG A 296 30.63 9.29 -2.25
N VAL A 297 30.08 9.99 -1.26
CA VAL A 297 30.80 10.28 -0.01
C VAL A 297 31.09 9.00 0.76
N ASP A 298 30.16 8.03 0.71
CA ASP A 298 30.33 6.74 1.38
C ASP A 298 31.42 5.86 0.70
N LEU A 299 31.37 5.79 -0.62
CA LEU A 299 32.24 4.90 -1.41
C LEU A 299 33.65 5.46 -1.65
N HIS A 300 33.84 6.79 -1.61
CA HIS A 300 35.11 7.44 -1.96
C HIS A 300 35.56 8.36 -0.85
N GLU A 301 36.67 8.05 -0.20
CA GLU A 301 37.20 8.81 0.95
C GLU A 301 37.64 10.23 0.58
N ASP A 302 38.09 10.47 -0.65
CA ASP A 302 38.55 11.76 -1.18
C ASP A 302 37.43 12.60 -1.81
N PHE A 303 36.22 12.04 -1.94
CA PHE A 303 35.10 12.78 -2.55
C PHE A 303 34.54 13.83 -1.59
N ASP A 304 34.67 15.10 -1.99
CA ASP A 304 34.02 16.25 -1.36
C ASP A 304 32.99 16.82 -2.35
N PRO A 305 31.68 16.72 -2.05
CA PRO A 305 30.64 17.17 -3.00
C PRO A 305 30.70 18.66 -3.29
N ARG A 306 31.29 19.49 -2.44
CA ARG A 306 31.48 20.92 -2.69
C ARG A 306 32.52 21.21 -3.78
N LYS A 307 33.43 20.26 -4.02
CA LYS A 307 34.51 20.39 -5.00
C LYS A 307 34.29 19.55 -6.26
N HIS A 308 33.73 18.36 -6.06
CA HIS A 308 33.72 17.31 -7.07
C HIS A 308 32.33 17.05 -7.66
N TYR A 309 31.29 17.75 -7.18
CA TYR A 309 29.94 17.57 -7.69
C TYR A 309 29.35 18.88 -8.19
N THR A 310 28.84 18.84 -9.41
CA THR A 310 28.03 19.91 -10.01
C THR A 310 26.64 19.36 -10.28
N LEU A 311 25.61 20.01 -9.76
CA LEU A 311 24.23 19.60 -9.97
C LEU A 311 23.89 19.67 -11.46
N THR A 312 23.46 18.55 -12.02
CA THR A 312 22.87 18.46 -13.36
C THR A 312 21.46 17.90 -13.25
N LEU A 313 20.51 18.55 -13.91
CA LEU A 313 19.13 18.11 -13.99
C LEU A 313 18.84 17.67 -15.43
N ALA A 314 18.87 16.37 -15.68
CA ALA A 314 18.53 15.85 -16.99
C ALA A 314 17.00 15.73 -17.14
N GLU A 315 16.46 16.07 -18.32
CA GLU A 315 15.02 15.93 -18.59
C GLU A 315 14.49 14.51 -18.38
N THR A 316 15.34 13.50 -18.60
CA THR A 316 15.01 12.08 -18.39
C THR A 316 14.83 11.71 -16.92
N GLU A 317 15.37 12.51 -15.99
CA GLU A 317 15.22 12.31 -14.55
C GLU A 317 13.97 12.96 -13.99
N MET A 318 13.40 13.91 -14.73
CA MET A 318 12.23 14.67 -14.32
C MET A 318 10.94 13.96 -14.66
N SER A 319 9.96 14.01 -13.75
CA SER A 319 8.58 13.68 -14.04
C SER A 319 7.96 14.68 -15.04
N ALA A 320 6.78 14.36 -15.57
CA ALA A 320 6.08 15.29 -16.45
C ALA A 320 5.81 16.64 -15.76
N THR A 321 5.41 16.61 -14.49
CA THR A 321 5.17 17.81 -13.67
C THR A 321 6.44 18.62 -13.42
N GLU A 322 7.58 17.95 -13.13
CA GLU A 322 8.87 18.61 -12.93
C GLU A 322 9.38 19.27 -14.24
N ARG A 323 9.18 18.64 -15.39
CA ARG A 323 9.51 19.22 -16.71
C ARG A 323 8.64 20.43 -17.01
N ALA A 324 7.32 20.33 -16.77
CA ALA A 324 6.42 21.46 -16.91
C ALA A 324 6.83 22.63 -16.00
N ALA A 325 7.22 22.34 -14.76
CA ALA A 325 7.69 23.34 -13.82
C ALA A 325 9.00 24.02 -14.28
N ALA A 326 9.94 23.27 -14.85
CA ALA A 326 11.20 23.80 -15.35
C ALA A 326 11.00 24.70 -16.58
N SER A 327 9.97 24.44 -17.41
CA SER A 327 9.67 25.18 -18.63
C SER A 327 8.65 26.31 -18.45
N ALA A 328 7.87 26.31 -17.38
CA ALA A 328 6.81 27.29 -17.18
C ALA A 328 7.36 28.68 -16.76
N ALA A 329 6.79 29.73 -17.28
CA ALA A 329 7.16 31.11 -16.97
C ALA A 329 6.63 31.57 -15.60
N SER A 330 5.49 30.98 -15.14
CA SER A 330 4.87 31.25 -13.83
C SER A 330 4.39 29.97 -13.14
N VAL A 331 4.04 30.06 -11.84
CA VAL A 331 3.47 28.94 -11.07
C VAL A 331 2.08 28.57 -11.59
N ASP A 332 1.35 29.54 -12.11
CA ASP A 332 -0.03 29.37 -12.61
C ASP A 332 -0.07 28.63 -13.96
N ASP A 333 1.07 28.54 -14.67
CA ASP A 333 1.20 27.83 -15.95
C ASP A 333 1.43 26.32 -15.77
N ILE A 334 1.49 25.81 -14.54
CA ILE A 334 1.71 24.39 -14.27
C ILE A 334 0.35 23.72 -14.06
N GLU A 335 -0.09 22.93 -15.03
CA GLU A 335 -1.15 21.94 -14.83
C GLU A 335 -0.61 20.80 -13.94
N LEU A 336 -1.06 20.77 -12.70
CA LEU A 336 -0.76 19.73 -11.70
C LEU A 336 -1.68 18.51 -11.86
#